data_4d4d4f1000d8354aa5871a875d30a9d7
#
_entry.id   4d4d4f1000d8354aa5871a875d30a9d7
#
_cell.length_a   1.000
_cell.length_b   1.000
_cell.length_c   1.000
_cell.angle_alpha   90.00
_cell.angle_beta   90.00
_cell.angle_gamma   90.00
#
_symmetry.space_group_name_H-M   'P 1'
#
loop_
_entity.id
_entity.type
_entity.pdbx_description
1 polymer ?
#
loop_
_entity_poly.entity_id
_entity_poly.type
_entity_poly.pdbx_seq_one_letter_code
_entity_poly.pdbx_strand_id
1 'polypeptide(L)'
;MFLVLKARAHGRRLLLARGGGPVAGITLAEAALWLGAVPLALYWLSFWPAFHWVQNPVDPWRPLAWQEFMIRLQDSVVRPHPYRSQWYEWIGNWRAIWYLYKEVDGAQRGVVLIGNPFTMYAGLAALAWALWAGIRNQRYDAGAFAVTYIALMVMWPLSGKPIQFIYHYLLPSTFLMGCLALGLEALWRRTDRWRWLTPAVLAISCGMFAWFYPIISAAPLAGGKPAFNHWMWLASWR
;
A
#
# COMPACT_ATOMS: atom_id res chain seq x y z
N MET A 1 15.55 -8.85 9.36
CA MET A 1 14.87 -9.77 10.32
C MET A 1 15.00 -11.24 9.91
N PHE A 2 14.56 -11.65 8.72
CA PHE A 2 14.63 -13.04 8.23
C PHE A 2 16.06 -13.65 8.29
N LEU A 3 17.06 -12.94 7.78
CA LEU A 3 18.48 -13.35 7.82
C LEU A 3 18.99 -13.62 9.24
N VAL A 4 18.64 -12.72 10.18
CA VAL A 4 19.06 -12.86 11.57
C VAL A 4 18.43 -14.08 12.24
N LEU A 5 17.17 -14.33 11.99
CA LEU A 5 16.46 -15.49 12.54
C LEU A 5 17.01 -16.81 11.97
N LYS A 6 17.27 -16.86 10.66
CA LYS A 6 17.90 -18.01 10.01
C LYS A 6 19.34 -18.22 10.51
N ALA A 7 20.12 -17.15 10.68
CA ALA A 7 21.48 -17.25 11.21
C ALA A 7 21.49 -17.82 12.64
N ARG A 8 20.60 -17.35 13.50
CA ARG A 8 20.47 -17.89 14.87
C ARG A 8 20.07 -19.36 14.90
N ALA A 9 19.21 -19.79 13.96
CA ALA A 9 18.73 -21.17 13.93
C ALA A 9 19.77 -22.16 13.35
N HIS A 10 20.67 -21.74 12.45
CA HIS A 10 21.46 -22.66 11.63
C HIS A 10 22.96 -22.33 11.56
N GLY A 11 23.43 -21.29 12.20
CA GLY A 11 24.85 -20.93 12.21
C GLY A 11 25.43 -20.79 10.79
N ARG A 12 26.52 -21.54 10.50
CA ARG A 12 27.24 -21.42 9.22
C ARG A 12 26.48 -21.97 8.00
N ARG A 13 25.40 -22.73 8.17
CA ARG A 13 24.57 -23.27 7.06
C ARG A 13 23.42 -22.35 6.65
N LEU A 14 23.60 -21.06 6.84
CA LEU A 14 22.56 -20.04 6.65
C LEU A 14 21.85 -20.10 5.28
N LEU A 15 22.64 -20.25 4.19
CA LEU A 15 22.10 -20.14 2.82
C LEU A 15 21.25 -21.35 2.40
N LEU A 16 21.62 -22.56 2.82
CA LEU A 16 21.04 -23.82 2.34
C LEU A 16 20.18 -24.52 3.39
N ALA A 17 20.08 -23.99 4.61
CA ALA A 17 19.29 -24.62 5.67
C ALA A 17 17.79 -24.47 5.40
N ARG A 18 17.06 -25.56 5.39
CA ARG A 18 15.59 -25.60 5.22
C ARG A 18 14.81 -25.46 6.53
N GLY A 19 15.40 -25.86 7.65
CA GLY A 19 14.77 -25.74 8.97
C GLY A 19 14.79 -24.31 9.52
N GLY A 20 14.16 -24.11 10.69
CA GLY A 20 14.16 -22.85 11.44
C GLY A 20 13.23 -21.75 10.92
N GLY A 21 12.98 -20.78 11.82
CA GLY A 21 12.07 -19.66 11.51
C GLY A 21 12.68 -18.60 10.59
N PRO A 22 11.88 -17.66 10.08
CA PRO A 22 10.43 -17.60 10.28
C PRO A 22 9.63 -18.53 9.36
N VAL A 23 10.24 -19.04 8.27
CA VAL A 23 9.55 -19.90 7.31
C VAL A 23 10.33 -21.21 7.17
N ALA A 24 9.75 -22.29 7.69
CA ALA A 24 10.28 -23.63 7.50
C ALA A 24 10.15 -24.09 6.04
N GLY A 25 11.09 -24.91 5.59
CA GLY A 25 11.08 -25.50 4.24
C GLY A 25 11.69 -24.62 3.15
N ILE A 26 11.94 -23.34 3.37
CA ILE A 26 12.52 -22.40 2.39
C ILE A 26 13.94 -22.00 2.82
N THR A 27 14.90 -22.19 1.91
CA THR A 27 16.29 -21.72 2.10
C THR A 27 16.39 -20.22 1.80
N LEU A 28 17.44 -19.55 2.28
CA LEU A 28 17.72 -18.16 1.88
C LEU A 28 18.07 -18.02 0.41
N ALA A 29 18.71 -19.03 -0.18
CA ALA A 29 19.00 -19.04 -1.62
C ALA A 29 17.70 -19.09 -2.44
N GLU A 30 16.76 -19.96 -2.08
CA GLU A 30 15.43 -20.00 -2.69
C GLU A 30 14.67 -18.67 -2.48
N ALA A 31 14.72 -18.09 -1.29
CA ALA A 31 14.12 -16.79 -1.03
C ALA A 31 14.75 -15.66 -1.88
N ALA A 32 16.08 -15.64 -2.01
CA ALA A 32 16.78 -14.66 -2.84
C ALA A 32 16.45 -14.85 -4.33
N LEU A 33 16.29 -16.08 -4.79
CA LEU A 33 15.88 -16.37 -6.15
C LEU A 33 14.44 -15.88 -6.41
N TRP A 34 13.48 -16.34 -5.60
CA TRP A 34 12.05 -16.11 -5.86
C TRP A 34 11.57 -14.71 -5.46
N LEU A 35 12.17 -14.07 -4.46
CA LEU A 35 11.81 -12.74 -3.99
C LEU A 35 12.77 -11.64 -4.47
N GLY A 36 13.88 -12.01 -5.10
CA GLY A 36 14.88 -11.09 -5.63
C GLY A 36 15.09 -11.25 -7.13
N ALA A 37 15.84 -12.27 -7.54
CA ALA A 37 16.28 -12.39 -8.93
C ALA A 37 15.11 -12.54 -9.92
N VAL A 38 14.11 -13.37 -9.62
CA VAL A 38 12.95 -13.58 -10.51
C VAL A 38 12.11 -12.32 -10.67
N PRO A 39 11.69 -11.59 -9.62
CA PRO A 39 10.97 -10.32 -9.77
C PRO A 39 11.78 -9.28 -10.54
N LEU A 40 13.08 -9.15 -10.30
CA LEU A 40 13.93 -8.21 -11.05
C LEU A 40 14.01 -8.56 -12.53
N ALA A 41 14.16 -9.84 -12.86
CA ALA A 41 14.16 -10.30 -14.24
C ALA A 41 12.81 -10.04 -14.93
N LEU A 42 11.69 -10.36 -14.25
CA LEU A 42 10.35 -10.10 -14.78
C LEU A 42 10.08 -8.58 -14.92
N TYR A 43 10.50 -7.79 -13.96
CA TYR A 43 10.44 -6.34 -14.06
C TYR A 43 11.17 -5.83 -15.29
N TRP A 44 12.42 -6.29 -15.51
CA TRP A 44 13.19 -5.88 -16.68
C TRP A 44 12.57 -6.38 -17.99
N LEU A 45 12.09 -7.61 -18.01
CA LEU A 45 11.37 -8.17 -19.17
C LEU A 45 10.08 -7.41 -19.49
N SER A 46 9.43 -6.79 -18.52
CA SER A 46 8.24 -5.96 -18.78
C SER A 46 8.51 -4.74 -19.65
N PHE A 47 9.78 -4.33 -19.77
CA PHE A 47 10.20 -3.28 -20.71
C PHE A 47 10.44 -3.79 -22.14
N TRP A 48 10.22 -5.08 -22.42
CA TRP A 48 10.45 -5.67 -23.75
C TRP A 48 9.88 -4.84 -24.91
N PRO A 49 8.64 -4.32 -24.86
CA PRO A 49 8.13 -3.46 -25.95
C PRO A 49 8.93 -2.17 -26.11
N ALA A 50 9.45 -1.61 -25.01
CA ALA A 50 10.21 -0.37 -25.04
C ALA A 50 11.62 -0.55 -25.62
N PHE A 51 12.18 -1.75 -25.61
CA PHE A 51 13.46 -2.06 -26.25
C PHE A 51 13.38 -1.97 -27.78
N HIS A 52 12.18 -2.15 -28.32
CA HIS A 52 11.91 -2.14 -29.77
C HIS A 52 11.16 -0.89 -30.22
N TRP A 53 11.06 0.12 -29.36
CA TRP A 53 10.35 1.37 -29.70
C TRP A 53 11.08 2.12 -30.82
N VAL A 54 10.33 2.67 -31.79
CA VAL A 54 10.91 3.31 -33.00
C VAL A 54 11.68 4.57 -32.65
N GLN A 55 11.22 5.32 -31.64
CA GLN A 55 11.85 6.56 -31.20
C GLN A 55 12.38 6.41 -29.79
N ASN A 56 13.69 6.62 -29.59
CA ASN A 56 14.35 6.51 -28.28
C ASN A 56 14.08 5.17 -27.58
N PRO A 57 14.50 4.04 -28.16
CA PRO A 57 14.33 2.74 -27.50
C PRO A 57 15.11 2.69 -26.19
N VAL A 58 14.60 1.96 -25.22
CA VAL A 58 15.33 1.66 -23.98
C VAL A 58 16.45 0.67 -24.29
N ASP A 59 17.67 1.01 -23.88
CA ASP A 59 18.81 0.12 -24.06
C ASP A 59 18.72 -1.07 -23.06
N PRO A 60 18.54 -2.30 -23.53
CA PRO A 60 18.41 -3.48 -22.67
C PRO A 60 19.69 -3.79 -21.89
N TRP A 61 20.85 -3.29 -22.32
CA TRP A 61 22.14 -3.50 -21.67
C TRP A 61 22.47 -2.46 -20.58
N ARG A 62 21.65 -1.42 -20.44
CA ARG A 62 21.82 -0.33 -19.49
C ARG A 62 20.62 -0.10 -18.57
N PRO A 63 20.23 -1.13 -17.78
CA PRO A 63 19.02 -1.06 -16.96
C PRO A 63 19.01 0.12 -15.96
N LEU A 64 20.15 0.43 -15.37
CA LEU A 64 20.27 1.51 -14.39
C LEU A 64 20.10 2.90 -15.02
N ALA A 65 20.59 3.11 -16.24
CA ALA A 65 20.47 4.39 -16.92
C ALA A 65 19.01 4.81 -17.16
N TRP A 66 18.12 3.84 -17.45
CA TRP A 66 16.69 4.10 -17.57
C TRP A 66 16.05 4.45 -16.22
N GLN A 67 16.44 3.74 -15.16
CA GLN A 67 15.95 4.05 -13.80
C GLN A 67 16.37 5.45 -13.35
N GLU A 68 17.63 5.82 -13.57
CA GLU A 68 18.12 7.18 -13.30
C GLU A 68 17.37 8.25 -14.10
N PHE A 69 17.07 7.97 -15.36
CA PHE A 69 16.28 8.89 -16.20
C PHE A 69 14.85 9.06 -15.63
N MET A 70 14.20 7.96 -15.25
CA MET A 70 12.87 8.00 -14.62
C MET A 70 12.87 8.79 -13.31
N ILE A 71 13.89 8.62 -12.45
CA ILE A 71 14.04 9.38 -11.22
C ILE A 71 14.20 10.86 -11.53
N ARG A 72 15.09 11.23 -12.45
CA ARG A 72 15.28 12.64 -12.86
C ARG A 72 13.99 13.27 -13.41
N LEU A 73 13.21 12.54 -14.18
CA LEU A 73 11.89 13.00 -14.64
C LEU A 73 10.93 13.25 -13.48
N GLN A 74 10.90 12.35 -12.49
CA GLN A 74 10.07 12.53 -11.31
C GLN A 74 10.49 13.75 -10.48
N ASP A 75 11.78 14.01 -10.35
CA ASP A 75 12.32 15.13 -9.58
C ASP A 75 12.15 16.47 -10.32
N SER A 76 12.04 16.45 -11.66
CA SER A 76 11.79 17.66 -12.47
C SER A 76 10.39 18.24 -12.31
N VAL A 77 9.45 17.48 -11.73
CA VAL A 77 8.08 17.94 -11.50
C VAL A 77 8.04 18.78 -10.21
N VAL A 78 8.32 20.08 -10.35
CA VAL A 78 8.38 21.02 -9.22
C VAL A 78 7.17 21.95 -9.12
N ARG A 79 6.31 22.00 -10.14
CA ARG A 79 5.12 22.88 -10.14
C ARG A 79 4.11 22.39 -9.11
N PRO A 80 3.64 23.27 -8.20
CA PRO A 80 2.61 22.91 -7.26
C PRO A 80 1.36 22.36 -7.97
N HIS A 81 0.83 21.27 -7.45
CA HIS A 81 -0.42 20.69 -7.92
C HIS A 81 -1.51 20.83 -6.84
N PRO A 82 -2.77 21.17 -7.16
CA PRO A 82 -3.83 21.35 -6.17
C PRO A 82 -4.03 20.13 -5.26
N TYR A 83 -3.87 18.93 -5.80
CA TYR A 83 -4.03 17.66 -5.08
C TYR A 83 -2.72 17.11 -4.50
N ARG A 84 -1.64 17.90 -4.47
CA ARG A 84 -0.42 17.48 -3.78
C ARG A 84 -0.73 17.18 -2.32
N SER A 85 -0.06 16.18 -1.78
CA SER A 85 -0.19 15.79 -0.37
C SER A 85 1.13 15.31 0.19
N GLN A 86 1.28 15.40 1.50
CA GLN A 86 2.47 14.92 2.20
C GLN A 86 2.22 13.50 2.73
N TRP A 87 3.27 12.73 2.88
CA TRP A 87 3.21 11.34 3.35
C TRP A 87 2.42 11.16 4.67
N TYR A 88 2.51 12.10 5.61
CA TYR A 88 1.78 12.04 6.88
C TYR A 88 0.28 12.32 6.72
N GLU A 89 -0.12 13.07 5.69
CA GLU A 89 -1.53 13.34 5.39
C GLU A 89 -2.27 12.06 4.90
N TRP A 90 -1.51 11.12 4.33
CA TRP A 90 -2.10 9.85 3.85
C TRP A 90 -2.49 8.95 5.02
N ILE A 91 -1.68 8.91 6.09
CA ILE A 91 -1.96 8.11 7.30
C ILE A 91 -3.31 8.51 7.90
N GLY A 92 -3.59 9.81 7.95
CA GLY A 92 -4.84 10.36 8.46
C GLY A 92 -5.98 10.42 7.44
N ASN A 93 -5.75 10.00 6.18
CA ASN A 93 -6.72 10.16 5.09
C ASN A 93 -7.21 11.61 4.93
N TRP A 94 -6.31 12.59 5.13
CA TRP A 94 -6.64 14.01 5.17
C TRP A 94 -6.72 14.66 3.79
N ARG A 95 -6.26 13.99 2.75
CA ARG A 95 -6.28 14.45 1.36
C ARG A 95 -6.98 13.44 0.48
N ALA A 96 -7.64 13.95 -0.55
CA ALA A 96 -8.21 13.15 -1.63
C ALA A 96 -7.64 13.64 -2.97
N ILE A 97 -7.85 12.87 -4.02
CA ILE A 97 -7.52 13.30 -5.38
C ILE A 97 -8.69 12.99 -6.30
N TRP A 98 -9.17 14.01 -7.01
CA TRP A 98 -10.22 13.85 -7.99
C TRP A 98 -9.60 13.52 -9.35
N TYR A 99 -9.96 12.36 -9.91
CA TYR A 99 -9.58 11.97 -11.25
C TYR A 99 -10.62 12.42 -12.29
N LEU A 100 -11.87 12.51 -11.87
CA LEU A 100 -12.98 12.96 -12.71
C LEU A 100 -13.98 13.70 -11.85
N TYR A 101 -14.45 14.85 -12.34
CA TYR A 101 -15.65 15.50 -11.81
C TYR A 101 -16.25 16.36 -12.93
N LYS A 102 -17.24 15.83 -13.64
CA LYS A 102 -17.92 16.52 -14.72
C LYS A 102 -19.34 15.99 -14.95
N GLU A 103 -20.13 16.75 -15.66
CA GLU A 103 -21.43 16.31 -16.14
C GLU A 103 -21.27 15.40 -17.37
N VAL A 104 -21.88 14.22 -17.32
CA VAL A 104 -21.91 13.24 -18.40
C VAL A 104 -23.32 12.64 -18.44
N ASP A 105 -23.94 12.59 -19.63
CA ASP A 105 -25.29 12.06 -19.85
C ASP A 105 -26.34 12.68 -18.92
N GLY A 106 -26.28 14.00 -18.75
CA GLY A 106 -27.24 14.76 -17.93
C GLY A 106 -27.12 14.56 -16.42
N ALA A 107 -26.09 13.88 -15.93
CA ALA A 107 -25.83 13.71 -14.51
C ALA A 107 -24.39 14.11 -14.13
N GLN A 108 -24.22 14.66 -12.92
CA GLN A 108 -22.90 14.89 -12.37
C GLN A 108 -22.26 13.54 -12.01
N ARG A 109 -21.04 13.30 -12.45
CA ARG A 109 -20.29 12.09 -12.15
C ARG A 109 -18.92 12.44 -11.57
N GLY A 110 -18.45 11.61 -10.65
CA GLY A 110 -17.16 11.81 -10.00
C GLY A 110 -16.40 10.51 -9.83
N VAL A 111 -15.07 10.60 -9.89
CA VAL A 111 -14.15 9.54 -9.45
C VAL A 111 -13.13 10.17 -8.54
N VAL A 112 -13.21 9.87 -7.27
CA VAL A 112 -12.28 10.35 -6.24
C VAL A 112 -11.49 9.20 -5.65
N LEU A 113 -10.20 9.38 -5.46
CA LEU A 113 -9.36 8.49 -4.66
C LEU A 113 -9.35 9.00 -3.22
N ILE A 114 -9.93 8.22 -2.36
CA ILE A 114 -9.87 8.39 -0.90
C ILE A 114 -9.71 7.01 -0.26
N GLY A 115 -9.07 6.95 0.89
CA GLY A 115 -9.06 5.72 1.69
C GLY A 115 -10.40 5.51 2.38
N ASN A 116 -10.78 4.26 2.65
CA ASN A 116 -11.92 3.97 3.53
C ASN A 116 -11.55 4.43 4.96
N PRO A 117 -12.19 5.48 5.51
CA PRO A 117 -11.73 6.08 6.75
C PRO A 117 -11.70 5.09 7.91
N PHE A 118 -12.77 4.33 8.07
CA PHE A 118 -12.87 3.37 9.17
C PHE A 118 -11.82 2.26 9.04
N THR A 119 -11.68 1.67 7.86
CA THR A 119 -10.73 0.58 7.60
C THR A 119 -9.28 1.03 7.82
N MET A 120 -8.94 2.26 7.42
CA MET A 120 -7.61 2.81 7.62
C MET A 120 -7.27 2.97 9.11
N TYR A 121 -8.18 3.56 9.91
CA TYR A 121 -7.94 3.71 11.35
C TYR A 121 -7.94 2.38 12.11
N ALA A 122 -8.81 1.43 11.72
CA ALA A 122 -8.75 0.07 12.24
C ALA A 122 -7.42 -0.62 11.88
N GLY A 123 -6.90 -0.36 10.69
CA GLY A 123 -5.58 -0.81 10.24
C GLY A 123 -4.44 -0.26 11.10
N LEU A 124 -4.49 1.02 11.48
CA LEU A 124 -3.48 1.62 12.37
C LEU A 124 -3.50 1.00 13.77
N ALA A 125 -4.69 0.72 14.31
CA ALA A 125 -4.81 -0.02 15.57
C ALA A 125 -4.24 -1.44 15.45
N ALA A 126 -4.52 -2.11 14.33
CA ALA A 126 -3.98 -3.43 14.03
C ALA A 126 -2.46 -3.41 13.79
N LEU A 127 -1.90 -2.32 13.24
CA LEU A 127 -0.45 -2.12 13.10
C LEU A 127 0.24 -2.11 14.47
N ALA A 128 -0.31 -1.38 15.43
CA ALA A 128 0.22 -1.35 16.80
C ALA A 128 0.16 -2.75 17.44
N TRP A 129 -0.95 -3.46 17.26
CA TRP A 129 -1.06 -4.85 17.69
C TRP A 129 -0.04 -5.77 16.99
N ALA A 130 0.14 -5.63 15.67
CA ALA A 130 1.05 -6.46 14.87
C ALA A 130 2.52 -6.28 15.31
N LEU A 131 2.93 -5.05 15.62
CA LEU A 131 4.25 -4.77 16.21
C LEU A 131 4.41 -5.45 17.57
N TRP A 132 3.42 -5.27 18.45
CA TRP A 132 3.43 -5.90 19.77
C TRP A 132 3.47 -7.43 19.67
N ALA A 133 2.61 -8.03 18.84
CA ALA A 133 2.53 -9.47 18.63
C ALA A 133 3.82 -10.04 18.01
N GLY A 134 4.43 -9.31 17.07
CA GLY A 134 5.70 -9.67 16.47
C GLY A 134 6.85 -9.72 17.47
N ILE A 135 6.89 -8.77 18.41
CA ILE A 135 7.96 -8.66 19.42
C ILE A 135 7.73 -9.61 20.58
N ARG A 136 6.51 -9.62 21.14
CA ARG A 136 6.20 -10.34 22.39
C ARG A 136 5.80 -11.78 22.16
N ASN A 137 5.00 -12.04 21.13
CA ASN A 137 4.42 -13.35 20.86
C ASN A 137 5.10 -14.09 19.70
N GLN A 138 6.19 -13.52 19.15
CA GLN A 138 6.94 -14.06 18.01
C GLN A 138 6.05 -14.34 16.78
N ARG A 139 4.96 -13.58 16.61
CA ARG A 139 4.12 -13.59 15.42
C ARG A 139 4.88 -12.87 14.29
N TYR A 140 5.86 -13.58 13.73
CA TYR A 140 6.76 -13.03 12.70
C TYR A 140 6.02 -12.62 11.42
N ASP A 141 4.90 -13.27 11.11
CA ASP A 141 3.98 -12.89 10.06
C ASP A 141 3.44 -11.47 10.28
N ALA A 142 2.84 -11.20 11.43
CA ALA A 142 2.32 -9.88 11.79
C ALA A 142 3.43 -8.83 11.86
N GLY A 143 4.57 -9.17 12.49
CA GLY A 143 5.74 -8.31 12.56
C GLY A 143 6.30 -7.97 11.18
N ALA A 144 6.29 -8.89 10.22
CA ALA A 144 6.77 -8.67 8.86
C ALA A 144 5.88 -7.64 8.13
N PHE A 145 4.56 -7.79 8.18
CA PHE A 145 3.64 -6.80 7.60
C PHE A 145 3.82 -5.41 8.22
N ALA A 146 3.93 -5.34 9.54
CA ALA A 146 4.11 -4.08 10.25
C ALA A 146 5.44 -3.38 9.90
N VAL A 147 6.55 -4.11 9.88
CA VAL A 147 7.86 -3.57 9.53
C VAL A 147 7.89 -3.13 8.06
N THR A 148 7.27 -3.88 7.16
CA THR A 148 7.20 -3.51 5.74
C THR A 148 6.37 -2.24 5.55
N TYR A 149 5.22 -2.11 6.23
CA TYR A 149 4.44 -0.87 6.21
C TYR A 149 5.30 0.33 6.63
N ILE A 150 5.98 0.22 7.78
CA ILE A 150 6.82 1.30 8.30
C ILE A 150 7.96 1.62 7.34
N ALA A 151 8.65 0.62 6.80
CA ALA A 151 9.74 0.81 5.85
C ALA A 151 9.29 1.56 4.59
N LEU A 152 8.14 1.17 4.02
CA LEU A 152 7.54 1.84 2.86
C LEU A 152 7.11 3.28 3.17
N MET A 153 6.61 3.54 4.39
CA MET A 153 6.27 4.91 4.80
C MET A 153 7.50 5.78 5.01
N VAL A 154 8.55 5.24 5.61
CA VAL A 154 9.82 5.97 5.85
C VAL A 154 10.55 6.33 4.55
N MET A 155 10.36 5.56 3.49
CA MET A 155 10.91 5.91 2.17
C MET A 155 10.47 7.28 1.66
N TRP A 156 9.25 7.74 1.97
CA TRP A 156 8.70 8.97 1.41
C TRP A 156 9.36 10.24 1.94
N PRO A 157 9.56 10.43 3.26
CA PRO A 157 10.35 11.57 3.75
C PRO A 157 11.81 11.53 3.29
N LEU A 158 12.35 10.35 3.00
CA LEU A 158 13.75 10.20 2.54
C LEU A 158 13.90 10.35 1.03
N SER A 159 12.84 10.23 0.25
CA SER A 159 12.91 10.23 -1.22
C SER A 159 13.27 11.58 -1.83
N GLY A 160 13.13 12.69 -1.09
CA GLY A 160 13.32 14.04 -1.61
C GLY A 160 12.34 14.46 -2.72
N LYS A 161 11.37 13.61 -3.07
CA LYS A 161 10.41 13.89 -4.16
C LYS A 161 9.57 15.13 -3.85
N PRO A 162 9.63 16.20 -4.69
CA PRO A 162 9.04 17.51 -4.36
C PRO A 162 7.50 17.49 -4.38
N ILE A 163 6.90 16.67 -5.24
CA ILE A 163 5.44 16.56 -5.37
C ILE A 163 5.01 15.12 -5.10
N GLN A 164 4.22 14.95 -4.05
CA GLN A 164 3.69 13.66 -3.64
C GLN A 164 2.16 13.70 -3.65
N PHE A 165 1.54 12.52 -3.75
CA PHE A 165 0.09 12.35 -3.84
C PHE A 165 -0.37 11.13 -3.04
N ILE A 166 -1.63 11.13 -2.60
CA ILE A 166 -2.20 10.04 -1.80
C ILE A 166 -2.13 8.67 -2.50
N TYR A 167 -2.07 8.59 -3.82
CA TYR A 167 -1.95 7.29 -4.50
C TYR A 167 -0.62 6.57 -4.22
N HIS A 168 0.40 7.29 -3.76
CA HIS A 168 1.64 6.66 -3.31
C HIS A 168 1.44 5.84 -2.01
N TYR A 169 0.37 6.11 -1.28
CA TYR A 169 0.01 5.34 -0.10
C TYR A 169 -0.56 3.95 -0.43
N LEU A 170 -0.92 3.68 -1.69
CA LEU A 170 -1.53 2.41 -2.09
C LEU A 170 -0.67 1.21 -1.69
N LEU A 171 0.62 1.26 -1.96
CA LEU A 171 1.54 0.17 -1.60
C LEU A 171 1.70 0.00 -0.08
N PRO A 172 2.01 1.04 0.73
CA PRO A 172 2.00 0.92 2.19
C PRO A 172 0.66 0.43 2.73
N SER A 173 -0.46 0.96 2.24
CA SER A 173 -1.80 0.59 2.74
C SER A 173 -2.13 -0.90 2.55
N THR A 174 -1.57 -1.56 1.54
CA THR A 174 -1.71 -3.00 1.35
C THR A 174 -1.14 -3.78 2.54
N PHE A 175 0.02 -3.36 3.06
CA PHE A 175 0.61 -3.98 4.25
C PHE A 175 -0.12 -3.60 5.54
N LEU A 176 -0.71 -2.41 5.59
CA LEU A 176 -1.61 -2.02 6.69
C LEU A 176 -2.84 -2.92 6.73
N MET A 177 -3.43 -3.22 5.57
CA MET A 177 -4.56 -4.18 5.47
C MET A 177 -4.15 -5.59 5.85
N GLY A 178 -2.91 -6.00 5.56
CA GLY A 178 -2.34 -7.25 6.06
C GLY A 178 -2.29 -7.31 7.59
N CYS A 179 -1.86 -6.22 8.24
CA CYS A 179 -1.91 -6.11 9.71
C CYS A 179 -3.35 -6.22 10.22
N LEU A 180 -4.31 -5.55 9.57
CA LEU A 180 -5.73 -5.62 9.93
C LEU A 180 -6.26 -7.04 9.79
N ALA A 181 -6.00 -7.72 8.69
CA ALA A 181 -6.46 -9.09 8.45
C ALA A 181 -5.94 -10.06 9.52
N LEU A 182 -4.66 -9.99 9.87
CA LEU A 182 -4.05 -10.82 10.91
C LEU A 182 -4.58 -10.48 12.32
N GLY A 183 -4.85 -9.20 12.59
CA GLY A 183 -5.47 -8.75 13.84
C GLY A 183 -6.91 -9.27 13.98
N LEU A 184 -7.69 -9.18 12.91
CA LEU A 184 -9.05 -9.70 12.86
C LEU A 184 -9.09 -11.22 12.97
N GLU A 185 -8.15 -11.94 12.35
CA GLU A 185 -7.98 -13.38 12.53
C GLU A 185 -7.72 -13.73 13.99
N ALA A 186 -6.79 -13.02 14.63
CA ALA A 186 -6.48 -13.25 16.04
C ALA A 186 -7.69 -12.98 16.97
N LEU A 187 -8.50 -11.96 16.66
CA LEU A 187 -9.76 -11.69 17.36
C LEU A 187 -10.79 -12.80 17.11
N TRP A 188 -10.93 -13.25 15.86
CA TRP A 188 -11.90 -14.29 15.50
C TRP A 188 -11.63 -15.63 16.19
N ARG A 189 -10.36 -15.97 16.41
CA ARG A 189 -9.95 -17.18 17.12
C ARG A 189 -10.22 -17.17 18.63
N ARG A 190 -10.60 -16.00 19.18
CA ARG A 190 -10.96 -15.91 20.62
C ARG A 190 -12.29 -16.61 20.89
N THR A 191 -12.45 -17.11 22.11
CA THR A 191 -13.70 -17.75 22.57
C THR A 191 -14.63 -16.80 23.32
N ASP A 192 -14.14 -15.60 23.66
CA ASP A 192 -14.87 -14.58 24.40
C ASP A 192 -15.63 -13.60 23.46
N ARG A 193 -16.34 -12.62 24.07
CA ARG A 193 -17.15 -11.63 23.34
C ARG A 193 -16.38 -10.80 22.29
N TRP A 194 -15.05 -10.67 22.43
CA TRP A 194 -14.23 -9.88 21.55
C TRP A 194 -14.13 -10.44 20.12
N ARG A 195 -14.43 -11.72 19.94
CA ARG A 195 -14.51 -12.33 18.59
C ARG A 195 -15.48 -11.59 17.66
N TRP A 196 -16.54 -11.02 18.23
CA TRP A 196 -17.58 -10.33 17.45
C TRP A 196 -17.13 -8.98 16.89
N LEU A 197 -15.98 -8.46 17.32
CA LEU A 197 -15.37 -7.30 16.66
C LEU A 197 -14.98 -7.60 15.21
N THR A 198 -14.61 -8.82 14.88
CA THR A 198 -14.23 -9.19 13.50
C THR A 198 -15.37 -8.96 12.51
N PRO A 199 -16.56 -9.58 12.63
CA PRO A 199 -17.64 -9.30 11.71
C PRO A 199 -18.15 -7.86 11.82
N ALA A 200 -18.08 -7.22 12.98
CA ALA A 200 -18.45 -5.81 13.12
C ALA A 200 -17.52 -4.88 12.31
N VAL A 201 -16.20 -5.06 12.40
CA VAL A 201 -15.22 -4.29 11.62
C VAL A 201 -15.43 -4.51 10.12
N LEU A 202 -15.64 -5.74 9.68
CA LEU A 202 -15.92 -6.04 8.27
C LEU A 202 -17.22 -5.39 7.80
N ALA A 203 -18.29 -5.49 8.58
CA ALA A 203 -19.59 -4.89 8.23
C ALA A 203 -19.49 -3.37 8.12
N ILE A 204 -18.81 -2.70 9.07
CA ILE A 204 -18.61 -1.25 9.02
C ILE A 204 -17.74 -0.87 7.81
N SER A 205 -16.69 -1.63 7.52
CA SER A 205 -15.83 -1.38 6.35
C SER A 205 -16.60 -1.49 5.04
N CYS A 206 -17.46 -2.52 4.89
CA CYS A 206 -18.35 -2.68 3.74
C CYS A 206 -19.39 -1.56 3.67
N GLY A 207 -19.97 -1.18 4.80
CA GLY A 207 -20.93 -0.06 4.87
C GLY A 207 -20.30 1.26 4.45
N MET A 208 -19.08 1.54 4.89
CA MET A 208 -18.31 2.71 4.46
C MET A 208 -18.01 2.68 2.96
N PHE A 209 -17.62 1.53 2.43
CA PHE A 209 -17.40 1.38 0.99
C PHE A 209 -18.70 1.66 0.21
N ALA A 210 -19.81 1.09 0.64
CA ALA A 210 -21.12 1.33 0.01
C ALA A 210 -21.53 2.80 0.08
N TRP A 211 -21.26 3.47 1.21
CA TRP A 211 -21.54 4.91 1.38
C TRP A 211 -20.76 5.76 0.37
N PHE A 212 -19.46 5.50 0.20
CA PHE A 212 -18.63 6.26 -0.72
C PHE A 212 -18.73 5.77 -2.18
N TYR A 213 -19.38 4.65 -2.42
CA TYR A 213 -19.46 4.05 -3.76
C TYR A 213 -19.87 5.01 -4.87
N PRO A 214 -20.88 5.89 -4.69
CA PRO A 214 -21.31 6.80 -5.76
C PRO A 214 -20.20 7.72 -6.27
N ILE A 215 -19.32 8.20 -5.40
CA ILE A 215 -18.26 9.15 -5.78
C ILE A 215 -16.93 8.49 -6.16
N ILE A 216 -16.82 7.17 -6.03
CA ILE A 216 -15.64 6.44 -6.47
C ILE A 216 -15.87 5.65 -7.76
N SER A 217 -17.14 5.45 -8.15
CA SER A 217 -17.54 4.59 -9.26
C SER A 217 -18.14 5.33 -10.48
N ALA A 218 -18.06 6.68 -10.48
CA ALA A 218 -18.73 7.51 -11.49
C ALA A 218 -20.26 7.30 -11.57
N ALA A 219 -20.92 6.88 -10.49
CA ALA A 219 -22.38 6.79 -10.44
C ALA A 219 -23.02 8.17 -10.69
N PRO A 220 -24.23 8.23 -11.25
CA PRO A 220 -24.93 9.49 -11.47
C PRO A 220 -25.31 10.12 -10.12
N LEU A 221 -24.88 11.36 -9.90
CA LEU A 221 -25.18 12.12 -8.69
C LEU A 221 -26.31 13.11 -8.98
N ALA A 222 -27.35 13.09 -8.16
CA ALA A 222 -28.42 14.07 -8.19
C ALA A 222 -28.00 15.38 -7.49
N GLY A 223 -28.45 16.55 -8.01
CA GLY A 223 -28.18 17.85 -7.38
C GLY A 223 -27.10 18.70 -8.09
N GLY A 224 -26.63 18.29 -9.27
CA GLY A 224 -25.69 19.06 -10.08
C GLY A 224 -24.29 19.19 -9.46
N LYS A 225 -23.59 20.28 -9.76
CA LYS A 225 -22.18 20.48 -9.34
C LYS A 225 -21.90 20.32 -7.85
N PRO A 226 -22.78 20.73 -6.88
CA PRO A 226 -22.48 20.55 -5.46
C PRO A 226 -22.83 19.16 -4.92
N ALA A 227 -23.30 18.23 -5.73
CA ALA A 227 -23.77 16.90 -5.31
C ALA A 227 -22.75 16.13 -4.47
N PHE A 228 -21.45 16.27 -4.75
CA PHE A 228 -20.38 15.59 -4.02
C PHE A 228 -20.24 16.05 -2.55
N ASN A 229 -20.73 17.22 -2.18
CA ASN A 229 -20.57 17.78 -0.82
C ASN A 229 -21.07 16.86 0.28
N HIS A 230 -22.05 16.03 -0.03
CA HIS A 230 -22.61 15.05 0.90
C HIS A 230 -21.57 14.04 1.43
N TRP A 231 -20.56 13.74 0.63
CA TRP A 231 -19.48 12.80 0.97
C TRP A 231 -18.20 13.48 1.45
N MET A 232 -18.11 14.82 1.38
CA MET A 232 -16.91 15.58 1.76
C MET A 232 -16.87 15.81 3.26
N TRP A 233 -16.44 14.82 4.01
CA TRP A 233 -16.31 14.92 5.47
C TRP A 233 -15.20 15.88 5.89
N LEU A 234 -14.19 16.06 5.06
CA LEU A 234 -13.11 17.01 5.27
C LEU A 234 -13.11 18.07 4.16
N ALA A 235 -12.86 19.33 4.53
CA ALA A 235 -12.72 20.41 3.56
C ALA A 235 -11.57 20.15 2.57
N SER A 236 -10.54 19.45 3.00
CA SER A 236 -9.37 19.08 2.20
C SER A 236 -9.62 17.96 1.18
N TRP A 237 -10.81 17.38 1.15
CA TRP A 237 -11.23 16.42 0.12
C TRP A 237 -11.92 17.07 -1.09
N ARG A 238 -12.19 18.38 -1.02
CA ARG A 238 -12.84 19.17 -2.09
C ARG A 238 -11.88 19.58 -3.20
#